data_3ad78caccfaad929915fb466e64eedad
#
_entry.id   3ad78caccfaad929915fb466e64eedad
#
_cell.length_a   1.000
_cell.length_b   1.000
_cell.length_c   1.000
_cell.angle_alpha   90.00
_cell.angle_beta   90.00
_cell.angle_gamma   90.00
#
_symmetry.space_group_name_H-M   'P 1'
#
loop_
_entity.id
_entity.type
_entity.pdbx_description
1 polymer ?
#
loop_
_entity_poly.entity_id
_entity_poly.type
_entity_poly.pdbx_seq_one_letter_code
_entity_poly.pdbx_strand_id
1 'polypeptide(L)'
;MAQFSKNKLTGFLTVLLAWFSMAGWAAAAEVATESLDQKIDAWFGKITKPFVDLIFFKIKIGGFEAFAVIFWLAAAGVIITLAFRFINLRSFALALRTVRGKYSSPSDPGEVTHFQALSAAVSGTVGLGNIAGVAIGIQNGGPGVAFWLFMSGFIGMSTKFAECTLGVKYREFDAAG
;
A
#
# COMPACT_ATOMS: atom_id res chain seq x y z
N MET A 1 59.98 -2.99 4.35
CA MET A 1 58.63 -2.62 4.78
C MET A 1 57.96 -1.51 3.95
N ALA A 2 58.68 -0.67 3.25
CA ALA A 2 58.12 0.43 2.43
C ALA A 2 57.44 0.00 1.09
N GLN A 3 57.79 -1.14 0.52
CA GLN A 3 57.24 -1.63 -0.76
C GLN A 3 55.83 -2.24 -0.62
N PHE A 4 55.51 -2.78 0.55
CA PHE A 4 54.21 -3.39 0.86
C PHE A 4 53.10 -2.36 1.07
N SER A 5 53.44 -1.12 1.45
CA SER A 5 52.49 -0.02 1.64
C SER A 5 52.07 0.62 0.33
N LYS A 6 52.98 0.72 -0.66
CA LYS A 6 52.69 1.33 -1.96
C LYS A 6 51.69 0.50 -2.79
N ASN A 7 51.77 -0.84 -2.74
CA ASN A 7 50.84 -1.69 -3.47
C ASN A 7 49.42 -1.70 -2.90
N LYS A 8 49.23 -1.45 -1.61
CA LYS A 8 47.91 -1.31 -0.99
C LYS A 8 47.27 0.04 -1.34
N LEU A 9 48.07 1.08 -1.41
CA LEU A 9 47.60 2.43 -1.76
C LEU A 9 47.20 2.53 -3.24
N THR A 10 47.99 1.91 -4.14
CA THR A 10 47.64 1.82 -5.57
C THR A 10 46.40 0.95 -5.80
N GLY A 11 46.24 -0.18 -5.10
CA GLY A 11 45.02 -1.00 -5.15
C GLY A 11 43.79 -0.26 -4.66
N PHE A 12 43.90 0.50 -3.60
CA PHE A 12 42.80 1.32 -3.09
C PHE A 12 42.42 2.48 -4.05
N LEU A 13 43.40 3.14 -4.65
CA LEU A 13 43.17 4.17 -5.66
C LEU A 13 42.55 3.63 -6.94
N THR A 14 42.91 2.46 -7.41
CA THR A 14 42.30 1.84 -8.59
C THR A 14 40.84 1.43 -8.34
N VAL A 15 40.52 0.93 -7.16
CA VAL A 15 39.14 0.60 -6.77
C VAL A 15 38.31 1.88 -6.66
N LEU A 16 38.84 2.96 -6.08
CA LEU A 16 38.18 4.27 -6.00
C LEU A 16 37.93 4.88 -7.40
N LEU A 17 38.91 4.80 -8.30
CA LEU A 17 38.76 5.29 -9.68
C LEU A 17 37.76 4.45 -10.47
N ALA A 18 37.72 3.14 -10.28
CA ALA A 18 36.71 2.25 -10.87
C ALA A 18 35.29 2.58 -10.36
N TRP A 19 35.18 2.87 -9.06
CA TRP A 19 33.90 3.30 -8.45
C TRP A 19 33.44 4.65 -9.01
N PHE A 20 34.35 5.60 -9.16
CA PHE A 20 34.03 6.91 -9.72
C PHE A 20 33.68 6.86 -11.21
N SER A 21 34.32 5.98 -11.99
CA SER A 21 33.98 5.77 -13.41
C SER A 21 32.62 5.06 -13.57
N MET A 22 32.28 4.12 -12.68
CA MET A 22 30.96 3.48 -12.67
C MET A 22 29.85 4.47 -12.25
N ALA A 23 30.12 5.37 -11.29
CA ALA A 23 29.18 6.42 -10.91
C ALA A 23 28.92 7.41 -12.06
N GLY A 24 29.95 7.75 -12.82
CA GLY A 24 29.82 8.60 -14.01
C GLY A 24 29.03 7.92 -15.15
N TRP A 25 29.14 6.61 -15.29
CA TRP A 25 28.39 5.85 -16.29
C TRP A 25 26.92 5.63 -15.88
N ALA A 26 26.66 5.44 -14.59
CA ALA A 26 25.30 5.39 -14.05
C ALA A 26 24.58 6.74 -14.26
N ALA A 27 25.24 7.87 -14.01
CA ALA A 27 24.68 9.19 -14.27
C ALA A 27 24.47 9.49 -15.77
N ALA A 28 25.36 9.01 -16.65
CA ALA A 28 25.18 9.14 -18.09
C ALA A 28 24.08 8.23 -18.65
N ALA A 29 23.87 7.06 -18.06
CA ALA A 29 22.77 6.15 -18.40
C ALA A 29 21.42 6.75 -17.96
N GLU A 30 21.38 7.42 -16.81
CA GLU A 30 20.19 8.11 -16.30
C GLU A 30 19.75 9.25 -17.22
N VAL A 31 20.71 10.03 -17.76
CA VAL A 31 20.44 11.10 -18.73
C VAL A 31 19.98 10.55 -20.10
N ALA A 32 20.46 9.38 -20.50
CA ALA A 32 20.05 8.75 -21.78
C ALA A 32 18.66 8.09 -21.71
N THR A 33 18.25 7.59 -20.54
CA THR A 33 16.91 7.03 -20.31
C THR A 33 15.84 8.10 -20.06
N GLU A 34 16.23 9.27 -19.56
CA GLU A 34 15.33 10.39 -19.28
C GLU A 34 14.48 10.80 -20.49
N SER A 35 15.04 10.72 -21.69
CA SER A 35 14.32 11.12 -22.92
C SER A 35 13.20 10.17 -23.34
N LEU A 36 13.28 8.87 -23.04
CA LEU A 36 12.24 7.88 -23.33
C LEU A 36 11.18 7.84 -22.24
N ASP A 37 11.60 7.84 -20.98
CA ASP A 37 10.70 7.89 -19.84
C ASP A 37 9.85 9.17 -19.84
N GLN A 38 10.46 10.32 -20.11
CA GLN A 38 9.74 11.59 -20.23
C GLN A 38 8.72 11.58 -21.38
N LYS A 39 9.01 10.96 -22.51
CA LYS A 39 8.06 10.82 -23.63
C LYS A 39 6.91 9.89 -23.27
N ILE A 40 7.22 8.77 -22.61
CA ILE A 40 6.21 7.80 -22.13
C ILE A 40 5.32 8.48 -21.09
N ASP A 41 5.90 9.16 -20.10
CA ASP A 41 5.18 9.88 -19.07
C ASP A 41 4.31 11.00 -19.63
N ALA A 42 4.82 11.77 -20.59
CA ALA A 42 4.07 12.83 -21.25
C ALA A 42 2.88 12.27 -22.07
N TRP A 43 3.09 11.18 -22.80
CA TRP A 43 2.03 10.52 -23.56
C TRP A 43 0.97 9.89 -22.63
N PHE A 44 1.42 9.15 -21.62
CA PHE A 44 0.55 8.53 -20.63
C PHE A 44 -0.20 9.59 -19.81
N GLY A 45 0.51 10.62 -19.38
CA GLY A 45 -0.07 11.74 -18.66
C GLY A 45 -1.15 12.45 -19.46
N LYS A 46 -0.97 12.60 -20.78
CA LYS A 46 -1.96 13.24 -21.64
C LYS A 46 -3.27 12.44 -21.74
N ILE A 47 -3.19 11.09 -21.74
CA ILE A 47 -4.35 10.21 -21.77
C ILE A 47 -5.00 10.10 -20.39
N THR A 48 -4.21 10.00 -19.33
CA THR A 48 -4.71 9.77 -17.97
C THR A 48 -5.16 11.04 -17.26
N LYS A 49 -4.61 12.20 -17.67
CA LYS A 49 -4.91 13.50 -17.05
C LYS A 49 -6.41 13.78 -16.86
N PRO A 50 -7.31 13.61 -17.85
CA PRO A 50 -8.74 13.89 -17.66
C PRO A 50 -9.37 12.98 -16.58
N PHE A 51 -8.93 11.73 -16.48
CA PHE A 51 -9.40 10.81 -15.44
C PHE A 51 -8.84 11.18 -14.06
N VAL A 52 -7.56 11.56 -14.00
CA VAL A 52 -6.92 12.02 -12.77
C VAL A 52 -7.57 13.32 -12.29
N ASP A 53 -7.80 14.28 -13.17
CA ASP A 53 -8.44 15.55 -12.83
C ASP A 53 -9.89 15.34 -12.34
N LEU A 54 -10.60 14.36 -12.91
CA LEU A 54 -11.96 13.99 -12.48
C LEU A 54 -11.97 13.32 -11.11
N ILE A 55 -11.07 12.38 -10.86
CA ILE A 55 -11.02 11.60 -9.60
C ILE A 55 -10.44 12.46 -8.47
N PHE A 56 -9.37 13.20 -8.76
CA PHE A 56 -8.66 14.05 -7.78
C PHE A 56 -9.11 15.51 -7.85
N PHE A 57 -10.40 15.74 -8.16
CA PHE A 57 -10.98 17.06 -8.11
C PHE A 57 -10.79 17.70 -6.73
N LYS A 58 -10.25 18.92 -6.71
CA LYS A 58 -9.98 19.64 -5.47
C LYS A 58 -11.16 20.52 -5.10
N ILE A 59 -11.59 20.41 -3.86
CA ILE A 59 -12.57 21.29 -3.24
C ILE A 59 -11.84 22.27 -2.33
N LYS A 60 -12.14 23.56 -2.46
CA LYS A 60 -11.65 24.61 -1.57
C LYS A 60 -12.71 24.90 -0.51
N ILE A 61 -12.40 24.57 0.73
CA ILE A 61 -13.29 24.85 1.87
C ILE A 61 -12.52 25.69 2.88
N GLY A 62 -12.91 26.94 3.07
CA GLY A 62 -12.39 27.79 4.14
C GLY A 62 -10.86 27.97 4.15
N GLY A 63 -10.21 27.99 2.97
CA GLY A 63 -8.75 28.14 2.85
C GLY A 63 -7.95 26.82 2.79
N PHE A 64 -8.63 25.68 2.95
CA PHE A 64 -8.05 24.35 2.74
C PHE A 64 -8.39 23.82 1.35
N GLU A 65 -7.37 23.27 0.66
CA GLU A 65 -7.57 22.51 -0.56
C GLU A 65 -7.52 21.01 -0.21
N ALA A 66 -8.61 20.29 -0.44
CA ALA A 66 -8.66 18.85 -0.24
C ALA A 66 -9.28 18.16 -1.44
N PHE A 67 -8.85 16.94 -1.73
CA PHE A 67 -9.42 16.14 -2.80
C PHE A 67 -10.83 15.67 -2.42
N ALA A 68 -11.79 15.85 -3.31
CA ALA A 68 -13.19 15.45 -3.10
C ALA A 68 -13.33 13.97 -2.78
N VAL A 69 -12.49 13.12 -3.39
CA VAL A 69 -12.48 11.67 -3.17
C VAL A 69 -12.23 11.30 -1.71
N ILE A 70 -11.44 12.09 -0.95
CA ILE A 70 -11.19 11.82 0.47
C ILE A 70 -12.47 11.95 1.28
N PHE A 71 -13.24 13.02 1.03
CA PHE A 71 -14.53 13.23 1.71
C PHE A 71 -15.54 12.14 1.33
N TRP A 72 -15.57 11.74 0.07
CA TRP A 72 -16.43 10.67 -0.42
C TRP A 72 -16.11 9.33 0.24
N LEU A 73 -14.83 8.95 0.29
CA LEU A 73 -14.39 7.71 0.93
C LEU A 73 -14.62 7.74 2.44
N ALA A 74 -14.34 8.85 3.10
CA ALA A 74 -14.61 9.02 4.53
C ALA A 74 -16.10 8.90 4.83
N ALA A 75 -16.95 9.60 4.06
CA ALA A 75 -18.40 9.54 4.19
C ALA A 75 -18.92 8.11 3.96
N ALA A 76 -18.48 7.44 2.92
CA ALA A 76 -18.85 6.06 2.65
C ALA A 76 -18.45 5.11 3.79
N GLY A 77 -17.23 5.24 4.31
CA GLY A 77 -16.75 4.46 5.45
C GLY A 77 -17.58 4.68 6.71
N VAL A 78 -17.93 5.95 7.01
CA VAL A 78 -18.79 6.29 8.14
C VAL A 78 -20.20 5.74 7.96
N ILE A 79 -20.82 5.93 6.79
CA ILE A 79 -22.14 5.42 6.48
C ILE A 79 -22.20 3.89 6.65
N ILE A 80 -21.24 3.18 6.08
CA ILE A 80 -21.14 1.72 6.20
C ILE A 80 -20.95 1.29 7.66
N THR A 81 -20.10 1.99 8.42
CA THR A 81 -19.88 1.70 9.85
C THR A 81 -21.15 1.89 10.67
N LEU A 82 -21.92 2.93 10.39
CA LEU A 82 -23.22 3.19 11.05
C LEU A 82 -24.27 2.18 10.60
N ALA A 83 -24.36 1.86 9.32
CA ALA A 83 -25.30 0.88 8.78
C ALA A 83 -25.09 -0.51 9.39
N PHE A 84 -23.85 -0.93 9.60
CA PHE A 84 -23.50 -2.18 10.29
C PHE A 84 -23.44 -2.04 11.82
N ARG A 85 -23.89 -0.91 12.38
CA ARG A 85 -23.92 -0.68 13.83
C ARG A 85 -22.60 -0.98 14.52
N PHE A 86 -21.51 -0.41 14.02
CA PHE A 86 -20.16 -0.60 14.54
C PHE A 86 -19.74 -2.08 14.62
N ILE A 87 -19.90 -2.82 13.53
CA ILE A 87 -19.55 -4.25 13.44
C ILE A 87 -18.10 -4.52 13.84
N ASN A 88 -17.20 -3.60 13.57
CA ASN A 88 -15.80 -3.63 13.95
C ASN A 88 -15.58 -3.78 15.46
N LEU A 89 -16.41 -3.17 16.29
CA LEU A 89 -16.37 -3.33 17.74
C LEU A 89 -17.14 -4.58 18.20
N ARG A 90 -18.37 -4.73 17.73
CA ARG A 90 -19.28 -5.79 18.21
C ARG A 90 -18.83 -7.19 17.85
N SER A 91 -18.22 -7.35 16.68
CA SER A 91 -17.79 -8.67 16.18
C SER A 91 -16.31 -8.94 16.37
N PHE A 92 -15.57 -8.05 17.04
CA PHE A 92 -14.13 -8.25 17.25
C PHE A 92 -13.82 -9.56 17.99
N ALA A 93 -14.54 -9.85 19.06
CA ALA A 93 -14.35 -11.09 19.82
C ALA A 93 -14.73 -12.34 19.00
N LEU A 94 -15.76 -12.24 18.16
CA LEU A 94 -16.14 -13.30 17.22
C LEU A 94 -15.06 -13.56 16.19
N ALA A 95 -14.55 -12.49 15.55
CA ALA A 95 -13.47 -12.59 14.59
C ALA A 95 -12.23 -13.27 15.19
N LEU A 96 -11.84 -12.90 16.41
CA LEU A 96 -10.70 -13.51 17.10
C LEU A 96 -10.92 -15.01 17.38
N ARG A 97 -12.14 -15.41 17.74
CA ARG A 97 -12.50 -16.84 17.95
C ARG A 97 -12.47 -17.60 16.62
N THR A 98 -12.94 -17.00 15.53
CA THR A 98 -12.92 -17.61 14.20
C THR A 98 -11.48 -17.85 13.73
N VAL A 99 -10.61 -16.85 13.85
CA VAL A 99 -9.19 -16.99 13.48
C VAL A 99 -8.48 -18.05 14.31
N ARG A 100 -8.85 -18.20 15.60
CA ARG A 100 -8.34 -19.27 16.48
C ARG A 100 -8.88 -20.66 16.15
N GLY A 101 -9.71 -20.80 15.13
CA GLY A 101 -10.23 -22.09 14.68
C GLY A 101 -11.40 -22.64 15.50
N LYS A 102 -12.04 -21.82 16.36
CA LYS A 102 -13.15 -22.31 17.20
C LYS A 102 -14.36 -22.83 16.40
N TYR A 103 -14.52 -22.34 15.19
CA TYR A 103 -15.63 -22.67 14.30
C TYR A 103 -15.18 -23.45 13.06
N SER A 104 -13.95 -23.95 13.03
CA SER A 104 -13.44 -24.79 11.95
C SER A 104 -13.71 -26.27 12.29
N SER A 105 -14.25 -26.99 11.31
CA SER A 105 -14.42 -28.44 11.38
C SER A 105 -13.51 -29.13 10.37
N PRO A 106 -12.95 -30.31 10.66
CA PRO A 106 -12.16 -31.08 9.67
C PRO A 106 -12.93 -31.47 8.41
N SER A 107 -14.28 -31.41 8.48
CA SER A 107 -15.19 -31.70 7.36
C SER A 107 -15.61 -30.47 6.57
N ASP A 108 -15.14 -29.27 6.95
CA ASP A 108 -15.48 -28.04 6.22
C ASP A 108 -14.85 -28.07 4.83
N PRO A 109 -15.59 -27.69 3.77
CA PRO A 109 -15.04 -27.59 2.44
C PRO A 109 -14.02 -26.45 2.39
N GLY A 110 -12.79 -26.77 2.00
CA GLY A 110 -11.70 -25.79 1.85
C GLY A 110 -10.34 -26.39 2.19
N GLU A 111 -9.31 -25.90 1.52
CA GLU A 111 -7.94 -26.40 1.67
C GLU A 111 -7.14 -25.68 2.77
N VAL A 112 -7.62 -24.52 3.24
CA VAL A 112 -6.86 -23.65 4.15
C VAL A 112 -7.68 -23.28 5.39
N THR A 113 -7.00 -23.19 6.53
CA THR A 113 -7.60 -22.75 7.79
C THR A 113 -7.89 -21.24 7.77
N HIS A 114 -8.79 -20.77 8.63
CA HIS A 114 -9.08 -19.34 8.77
C HIS A 114 -7.84 -18.49 9.09
N PHE A 115 -6.91 -19.04 9.87
CA PHE A 115 -5.65 -18.36 10.19
C PHE A 115 -4.75 -18.25 8.95
N GLN A 116 -4.64 -19.31 8.16
CA GLN A 116 -3.86 -19.30 6.92
C GLN A 116 -4.44 -18.32 5.89
N ALA A 117 -5.77 -18.33 5.74
CA ALA A 117 -6.46 -17.39 4.86
C ALA A 117 -6.23 -15.93 5.28
N LEU A 118 -6.32 -15.62 6.58
CA LEU A 118 -6.02 -14.29 7.12
C LEU A 118 -4.56 -13.91 6.87
N SER A 119 -3.62 -14.83 7.14
CA SER A 119 -2.18 -14.58 6.96
C SER A 119 -1.84 -14.29 5.50
N ALA A 120 -2.42 -15.04 4.56
CA ALA A 120 -2.27 -14.82 3.13
C ALA A 120 -2.84 -13.45 2.71
N ALA A 121 -4.04 -13.11 3.19
CA ALA A 121 -4.68 -11.83 2.89
C ALA A 121 -3.86 -10.64 3.42
N VAL A 122 -3.35 -10.72 4.66
CA VAL A 122 -2.50 -9.68 5.25
C VAL A 122 -1.20 -9.56 4.47
N SER A 123 -0.54 -10.68 4.15
CA SER A 123 0.71 -10.68 3.37
C SER A 123 0.53 -10.07 1.97
N GLY A 124 -0.58 -10.37 1.30
CA GLY A 124 -0.90 -9.80 -0.01
C GLY A 124 -1.30 -8.31 0.03
N THR A 125 -1.75 -7.82 1.17
CA THR A 125 -2.19 -6.43 1.34
C THR A 125 -1.04 -5.50 1.73
N VAL A 126 -0.01 -6.03 2.40
CA VAL A 126 1.15 -5.23 2.81
C VAL A 126 2.03 -4.93 1.60
N GLY A 127 2.05 -3.66 1.20
CA GLY A 127 2.81 -3.17 0.06
C GLY A 127 3.66 -1.95 0.41
N LEU A 128 4.37 -1.43 -0.59
CA LEU A 128 5.21 -0.25 -0.44
C LEU A 128 4.44 0.96 0.11
N GLY A 129 3.16 1.12 -0.28
CA GLY A 129 2.30 2.20 0.21
C GLY A 129 2.10 2.17 1.73
N ASN A 130 2.02 0.99 2.32
CA ASN A 130 1.81 0.83 3.77
C ASN A 130 3.08 1.11 4.59
N ILE A 131 4.24 1.06 3.96
CA ILE A 131 5.54 1.29 4.62
C ILE A 131 6.06 2.68 4.25
N ALA A 132 6.45 2.90 3.00
CA ALA A 132 7.03 4.16 2.56
C ALA A 132 6.00 5.29 2.52
N GLY A 133 4.76 5.02 2.08
CA GLY A 133 3.69 6.02 2.03
C GLY A 133 3.33 6.54 3.42
N VAL A 134 3.30 5.68 4.43
CA VAL A 134 3.08 6.08 5.83
C VAL A 134 4.24 6.92 6.35
N ALA A 135 5.49 6.51 6.08
CA ALA A 135 6.67 7.26 6.49
C ALA A 135 6.70 8.67 5.88
N ILE A 136 6.45 8.78 4.56
CA ILE A 136 6.37 10.07 3.86
C ILE A 136 5.20 10.91 4.41
N GLY A 137 4.06 10.28 4.67
CA GLY A 137 2.90 10.96 5.26
C GLY A 137 3.24 11.57 6.63
N ILE A 138 3.90 10.83 7.51
CA ILE A 138 4.32 11.32 8.83
C ILE A 138 5.38 12.40 8.70
N GLN A 139 6.33 12.25 7.78
CA GLN A 139 7.37 13.25 7.54
C GLN A 139 6.79 14.60 7.10
N ASN A 140 5.77 14.59 6.23
CA ASN A 140 5.16 15.81 5.70
C ASN A 140 4.08 16.40 6.61
N GLY A 141 3.29 15.55 7.27
CA GLY A 141 2.13 15.96 8.06
C GLY A 141 2.30 15.83 9.57
N GLY A 142 3.49 15.40 10.03
CA GLY A 142 3.80 15.23 11.44
C GLY A 142 3.14 14.00 12.08
N PRO A 143 3.32 13.81 13.41
CA PRO A 143 2.84 12.62 14.13
C PRO A 143 1.31 12.47 14.15
N GLY A 144 0.56 13.56 13.96
CA GLY A 144 -0.91 13.52 13.85
C GLY A 144 -1.40 12.65 12.69
N VAL A 145 -0.61 12.47 11.63
CA VAL A 145 -0.95 11.59 10.51
C VAL A 145 -1.10 10.15 10.96
N ALA A 146 -0.26 9.67 11.86
CA ALA A 146 -0.36 8.32 12.39
C ALA A 146 -1.71 8.07 13.09
N PHE A 147 -2.18 9.04 13.87
CA PHE A 147 -3.51 8.98 14.49
C PHE A 147 -4.63 8.88 13.44
N TRP A 148 -4.60 9.73 12.42
CA TRP A 148 -5.63 9.71 11.38
C TRP A 148 -5.58 8.45 10.52
N LEU A 149 -4.39 7.89 10.26
CA LEU A 149 -4.23 6.60 9.58
C LEU A 149 -4.86 5.47 10.40
N PHE A 150 -4.64 5.45 11.72
CA PHE A 150 -5.27 4.48 12.60
C PHE A 150 -6.80 4.61 12.59
N MET A 151 -7.32 5.82 12.71
CA MET A 151 -8.77 6.08 12.68
C MET A 151 -9.40 5.71 11.35
N SER A 152 -8.74 6.00 10.22
CA SER A 152 -9.22 5.60 8.89
C SER A 152 -9.22 4.08 8.72
N GLY A 153 -8.20 3.40 9.24
CA GLY A 153 -8.14 1.94 9.27
C GLY A 153 -9.29 1.33 10.09
N PHE A 154 -9.60 1.93 11.24
CA PHE A 154 -10.69 1.50 12.09
C PHE A 154 -12.06 1.60 11.37
N ILE A 155 -12.32 2.70 10.68
CA ILE A 155 -13.52 2.88 9.85
C ILE A 155 -13.50 1.92 8.66
N GLY A 156 -12.33 1.73 8.03
CA GLY A 156 -12.11 0.82 6.92
C GLY A 156 -12.39 -0.66 7.22
N MET A 157 -12.33 -1.09 8.49
CA MET A 157 -12.72 -2.46 8.87
C MET A 157 -14.15 -2.79 8.48
N SER A 158 -15.09 -1.86 8.64
CA SER A 158 -16.51 -2.07 8.28
C SER A 158 -16.68 -2.21 6.78
N THR A 159 -15.92 -1.46 5.99
CA THR A 159 -15.92 -1.55 4.52
C THR A 159 -15.36 -2.89 4.07
N LYS A 160 -14.26 -3.33 4.68
CA LYS A 160 -13.66 -4.64 4.37
C LYS A 160 -14.58 -5.80 4.77
N PHE A 161 -15.30 -5.68 5.88
CA PHE A 161 -16.32 -6.64 6.28
C PHE A 161 -17.43 -6.74 5.21
N ALA A 162 -17.93 -5.61 4.71
CA ALA A 162 -18.94 -5.57 3.66
C ALA A 162 -18.45 -6.27 2.39
N GLU A 163 -17.23 -5.94 1.94
CA GLU A 163 -16.58 -6.52 0.77
C GLU A 163 -16.47 -8.05 0.87
N CYS A 164 -15.90 -8.54 1.97
CA CYS A 164 -15.74 -9.98 2.19
C CYS A 164 -17.10 -10.70 2.29
N THR A 165 -18.09 -10.08 2.95
CA THR A 165 -19.44 -10.66 3.07
C THR A 165 -20.12 -10.76 1.71
N LEU A 166 -20.00 -9.74 0.87
CA LEU A 166 -20.53 -9.78 -0.50
C LEU A 166 -19.83 -10.84 -1.34
N GLY A 167 -18.50 -10.94 -1.25
CA GLY A 167 -17.74 -11.96 -1.94
C GLY A 167 -18.18 -13.38 -1.58
N VAL A 168 -18.44 -13.65 -0.29
CA VAL A 168 -18.93 -14.96 0.15
C VAL A 168 -20.38 -15.18 -0.26
N LYS A 169 -21.23 -14.15 -0.16
CA LYS A 169 -22.67 -14.25 -0.48
C LYS A 169 -22.94 -14.57 -1.95
N TYR A 170 -22.15 -14.00 -2.83
CA TYR A 170 -22.31 -14.15 -4.29
C TYR A 170 -21.33 -15.14 -4.90
N ARG A 171 -20.66 -15.94 -4.06
CA ARG A 171 -19.76 -17.00 -4.52
C ARG A 171 -20.58 -18.10 -5.16
N GLU A 172 -20.26 -18.46 -6.38
CA GLU A 172 -20.80 -19.62 -7.09
C GLU A 172 -19.81 -20.79 -6.95
N PHE A 173 -20.34 -21.99 -6.76
CA PHE A 173 -19.56 -23.21 -6.77
C PHE A 173 -19.70 -23.86 -8.15
N ASP A 174 -18.58 -24.28 -8.72
CA ASP A 174 -18.59 -25.06 -9.95
C ASP A 174 -19.09 -26.48 -9.65
N ALA A 175 -19.52 -27.21 -10.70
CA ALA A 175 -20.06 -28.57 -10.56
C ALA A 175 -19.08 -29.59 -9.94
N ALA A 176 -17.82 -29.20 -9.80
CA ALA A 176 -16.78 -30.01 -9.17
C ALA A 176 -16.57 -29.72 -7.66
N GLY A 177 -17.27 -28.76 -7.07
CA GLY A 177 -17.22 -28.38 -5.65
C GLY A 177 -16.52 -27.07 -5.39
#